data_eaf8d83f664d3f6208a51c15612a885e
#
_entry.id   eaf8d83f664d3f6208a51c15612a885e
#
_cell.length_a   1.000
_cell.length_b   1.000
_cell.length_c   1.000
_cell.angle_alpha   90.00
_cell.angle_beta   90.00
_cell.angle_gamma   90.00
#
_symmetry.space_group_name_H-M   'P 1'
#
loop_
_entity.id
_entity.type
_entity.pdbx_description
1 polymer ?
#
loop_
_entity_poly.entity_id
_entity_poly.type
_entity_poly.pdbx_seq_one_letter_code
_entity_poly.pdbx_strand_id
1 'polypeptide(L)'
;MASTIRILELVQSLEKGGRTIRFSDTISGLREHGHFVLPLCLSKPKQWVNIPGLQIIEKQTGINWTLVFQIRILLKQNKINIIHAHCEFSQLYASIAGFSLGIKTVATFHRSDLAKYRPNLVNTLIQCFASQFVAVSHDRLSLLTESLKLPANKCHVVHGGTIIEKVPTVESINKVREELEIPQNQVMLLSIGHLGVIKGHQDTLTALSQLISKNQNIHLYIAGDGSAPEKQQLSALVEKLQLQKYVTFLGQVNNSFKWLEACDIFIQPSIEEAFGLVFVEAGAKAKPVIATAVGGIKEIILPEQTGLLVPPAAPEE
;
A
#
# COMPACT_ATOMS: atom_id res chain seq x y z
N MET A 1 -7.28 9.83 -32.42
CA MET A 1 -7.84 9.63 -31.07
C MET A 1 -7.55 8.20 -30.68
N ALA A 2 -6.95 7.96 -29.51
CA ALA A 2 -6.75 6.59 -29.00
C ALA A 2 -8.11 5.92 -28.80
N SER A 3 -8.26 4.66 -29.22
CA SER A 3 -9.52 3.93 -29.05
C SER A 3 -9.82 3.76 -27.57
N THR A 4 -11.06 4.04 -27.17
CA THR A 4 -11.55 3.81 -25.80
C THR A 4 -11.42 2.33 -25.44
N ILE A 5 -10.57 2.01 -24.49
CA ILE A 5 -10.43 0.65 -23.94
C ILE A 5 -11.49 0.45 -22.85
N ARG A 6 -12.03 -0.76 -22.76
CA ARG A 6 -12.99 -1.17 -21.73
C ARG A 6 -12.32 -2.13 -20.77
N ILE A 7 -12.16 -1.71 -19.53
CA ILE A 7 -11.31 -2.37 -18.53
C ILE A 7 -12.19 -2.88 -17.38
N LEU A 8 -11.98 -4.13 -16.97
CA LEU A 8 -12.45 -4.62 -15.68
C LEU A 8 -11.32 -4.47 -14.66
N GLU A 9 -11.50 -3.62 -13.66
CA GLU A 9 -10.61 -3.53 -12.49
C GLU A 9 -11.15 -4.44 -11.38
N LEU A 10 -10.38 -5.46 -10.99
CA LEU A 10 -10.83 -6.50 -10.07
C LEU A 10 -9.94 -6.61 -8.84
N VAL A 11 -10.56 -6.54 -7.67
CA VAL A 11 -9.90 -6.71 -6.37
C VAL A 11 -10.63 -7.71 -5.49
N GLN A 12 -9.90 -8.40 -4.61
CA GLN A 12 -10.52 -9.37 -3.69
C GLN A 12 -11.26 -8.68 -2.54
N SER A 13 -10.65 -7.67 -1.94
CA SER A 13 -11.20 -6.93 -0.80
C SER A 13 -10.70 -5.49 -0.80
N LEU A 14 -11.49 -4.58 -0.27
CA LEU A 14 -11.17 -3.18 -0.09
C LEU A 14 -11.04 -2.89 1.41
N GLU A 15 -9.80 -2.92 1.89
CA GLU A 15 -9.42 -2.61 3.26
C GLU A 15 -8.59 -1.33 3.27
N LYS A 16 -8.56 -0.58 4.39
CA LYS A 16 -7.69 0.59 4.49
C LYS A 16 -6.23 0.19 4.26
N GLY A 17 -5.56 0.87 3.34
CA GLY A 17 -4.17 0.62 2.99
C GLY A 17 -3.83 0.94 1.54
N GLY A 18 -2.55 0.94 1.22
CA GLY A 18 -2.02 1.36 -0.09
C GLY A 18 -2.61 0.61 -1.29
N ARG A 19 -2.96 -0.67 -1.13
CA ARG A 19 -3.61 -1.44 -2.21
C ARG A 19 -4.97 -0.85 -2.62
N THR A 20 -5.80 -0.45 -1.65
CA THR A 20 -7.12 0.13 -1.93
C THR A 20 -6.99 1.53 -2.51
N ILE A 21 -6.05 2.33 -2.02
CA ILE A 21 -5.72 3.64 -2.58
C ILE A 21 -5.32 3.46 -4.05
N ARG A 22 -4.35 2.60 -4.32
CA ARG A 22 -3.88 2.32 -5.68
C ARG A 22 -4.99 1.82 -6.61
N PHE A 23 -5.88 0.95 -6.13
CA PHE A 23 -7.04 0.49 -6.90
C PHE A 23 -7.97 1.64 -7.28
N SER A 24 -8.28 2.51 -6.32
CA SER A 24 -9.11 3.71 -6.54
C SER A 24 -8.46 4.69 -7.52
N ASP A 25 -7.18 4.99 -7.32
CA ASP A 25 -6.43 5.93 -8.15
C ASP A 25 -6.26 5.43 -9.59
N THR A 26 -6.02 4.12 -9.77
CA THR A 26 -5.97 3.49 -11.09
C THR A 26 -7.31 3.66 -11.83
N ILE A 27 -8.45 3.44 -11.15
CA ILE A 27 -9.78 3.63 -11.73
C ILE A 27 -9.98 5.09 -12.14
N SER A 28 -9.66 6.03 -11.26
CA SER A 28 -9.81 7.47 -11.53
C SER A 28 -8.94 7.91 -12.69
N GLY A 29 -7.64 7.58 -12.68
CA GLY A 29 -6.71 7.95 -13.74
C GLY A 29 -7.08 7.34 -15.10
N LEU A 30 -7.51 6.08 -15.14
CA LEU A 30 -7.95 5.46 -16.39
C LEU A 30 -9.23 6.14 -16.95
N ARG A 31 -10.15 6.54 -16.09
CA ARG A 31 -11.36 7.29 -16.49
C ARG A 31 -11.04 8.68 -17.00
N GLU A 32 -10.14 9.40 -16.35
CA GLU A 32 -9.63 10.71 -16.79
C GLU A 32 -8.99 10.65 -18.18
N HIS A 33 -8.35 9.51 -18.50
CA HIS A 33 -7.80 9.27 -19.85
C HIS A 33 -8.84 8.76 -20.86
N GLY A 34 -10.14 8.81 -20.54
CA GLY A 34 -11.23 8.50 -21.45
C GLY A 34 -11.52 7.01 -21.62
N HIS A 35 -11.02 6.15 -20.73
CA HIS A 35 -11.32 4.72 -20.76
C HIS A 35 -12.58 4.39 -19.96
N PHE A 36 -13.30 3.34 -20.39
CA PHE A 36 -14.38 2.79 -19.60
C PHE A 36 -13.80 1.83 -18.56
N VAL A 37 -14.08 2.07 -17.29
CA VAL A 37 -13.60 1.22 -16.18
C VAL A 37 -14.77 0.72 -15.36
N LEU A 38 -14.89 -0.61 -15.28
CA LEU A 38 -15.83 -1.33 -14.43
C LEU A 38 -15.08 -1.83 -13.18
N PRO A 39 -15.27 -1.22 -12.00
CA PRO A 39 -14.68 -1.74 -10.78
C PRO A 39 -15.49 -2.91 -10.20
N LEU A 40 -14.82 -3.98 -9.80
CA LEU A 40 -15.41 -5.17 -9.18
C LEU A 40 -14.65 -5.58 -7.93
N CYS A 41 -15.36 -5.79 -6.83
CA CYS A 41 -14.82 -6.33 -5.59
C CYS A 41 -15.44 -7.68 -5.26
N LEU A 42 -14.63 -8.64 -4.78
CA LEU A 42 -15.08 -9.99 -4.43
C LEU A 42 -15.51 -10.14 -2.96
N SER A 43 -15.63 -9.04 -2.25
CA SER A 43 -16.17 -9.00 -0.88
C SER A 43 -16.93 -7.70 -0.65
N LYS A 44 -17.80 -7.66 0.34
CA LYS A 44 -18.44 -6.40 0.75
C LYS A 44 -17.37 -5.41 1.23
N PRO A 45 -17.29 -4.20 0.66
CA PRO A 45 -16.37 -3.17 1.13
C PRO A 45 -16.85 -2.63 2.49
N LYS A 46 -15.90 -2.14 3.29
CA LYS A 46 -16.22 -1.41 4.50
C LYS A 46 -16.80 -0.01 4.16
N GLN A 47 -17.56 0.59 5.07
CA GLN A 47 -18.32 1.84 4.84
C GLN A 47 -17.51 3.05 4.32
N TRP A 48 -16.21 3.10 4.56
CA TRP A 48 -15.33 4.20 4.15
C TRP A 48 -14.95 4.20 2.66
N VAL A 49 -15.25 3.12 1.94
CA VAL A 49 -14.91 2.98 0.51
C VAL A 49 -16.04 3.55 -0.34
N ASN A 50 -15.72 4.60 -1.10
CA ASN A 50 -16.63 5.19 -2.09
C ASN A 50 -15.95 5.16 -3.47
N ILE A 51 -16.25 4.12 -4.27
CA ILE A 51 -15.78 4.00 -5.65
C ILE A 51 -16.99 4.00 -6.56
N PRO A 52 -17.18 5.06 -7.37
CA PRO A 52 -18.34 5.19 -8.24
C PRO A 52 -18.49 3.99 -9.19
N GLY A 53 -19.67 3.37 -9.19
CA GLY A 53 -19.98 2.23 -10.05
C GLY A 53 -19.36 0.90 -9.60
N LEU A 54 -18.85 0.80 -8.37
CA LEU A 54 -18.32 -0.44 -7.81
C LEU A 54 -19.39 -1.53 -7.80
N GLN A 55 -19.08 -2.64 -8.45
CA GLN A 55 -19.87 -3.87 -8.38
C GLN A 55 -19.30 -4.81 -7.33
N ILE A 56 -20.15 -5.64 -6.76
CA ILE A 56 -19.79 -6.61 -5.72
C ILE A 56 -20.29 -7.98 -6.14
N ILE A 57 -19.39 -8.96 -6.15
CA ILE A 57 -19.73 -10.39 -6.26
C ILE A 57 -19.00 -11.09 -5.11
N GLU A 58 -19.74 -11.50 -4.09
CA GLU A 58 -19.12 -12.11 -2.92
C GLU A 58 -18.55 -13.50 -3.23
N LYS A 59 -17.24 -13.62 -3.05
CA LYS A 59 -16.56 -14.91 -3.13
C LYS A 59 -16.92 -15.77 -1.93
N GLN A 60 -17.49 -16.94 -2.17
CA GLN A 60 -17.71 -17.95 -1.14
C GLN A 60 -16.38 -18.62 -0.73
N THR A 61 -16.40 -19.29 0.41
CA THR A 61 -15.23 -20.08 0.89
C THR A 61 -14.89 -21.20 -0.11
N GLY A 62 -13.58 -21.49 -0.24
CA GLY A 62 -13.09 -22.52 -1.16
C GLY A 62 -12.99 -22.05 -2.62
N ILE A 63 -12.88 -23.00 -3.54
CA ILE A 63 -12.85 -22.75 -5.00
C ILE A 63 -14.29 -22.58 -5.48
N ASN A 64 -14.58 -21.42 -6.05
CA ASN A 64 -15.92 -21.07 -6.51
C ASN A 64 -15.96 -20.91 -8.04
N TRP A 65 -16.33 -21.98 -8.74
CA TRP A 65 -16.45 -21.96 -10.21
C TRP A 65 -17.59 -21.08 -10.70
N THR A 66 -18.65 -20.88 -9.90
CA THR A 66 -19.75 -19.98 -10.26
C THR A 66 -19.27 -18.55 -10.38
N LEU A 67 -18.26 -18.14 -9.60
CA LEU A 67 -17.64 -16.83 -9.69
C LEU A 67 -16.97 -16.58 -11.06
N VAL A 68 -16.26 -17.59 -11.59
CA VAL A 68 -15.69 -17.52 -12.96
C VAL A 68 -16.80 -17.25 -13.97
N PHE A 69 -17.93 -17.97 -13.85
CA PHE A 69 -19.07 -17.80 -14.75
C PHE A 69 -19.71 -16.40 -14.63
N GLN A 70 -19.90 -15.92 -13.41
CA GLN A 70 -20.42 -14.57 -13.16
C GLN A 70 -19.50 -13.47 -13.74
N ILE A 71 -18.18 -13.60 -13.55
CA ILE A 71 -17.20 -12.69 -14.16
C ILE A 71 -17.31 -12.74 -15.68
N ARG A 72 -17.43 -13.92 -16.30
CA ARG A 72 -17.60 -14.07 -17.76
C ARG A 72 -18.84 -13.34 -18.29
N ILE A 73 -19.97 -13.42 -17.56
CA ILE A 73 -21.19 -12.68 -17.92
C ILE A 73 -20.91 -11.18 -17.94
N LEU A 74 -20.28 -10.64 -16.87
CA LEU A 74 -19.92 -9.23 -16.79
C LEU A 74 -18.99 -8.80 -17.92
N LEU A 75 -17.98 -9.60 -18.24
CA LEU A 75 -17.04 -9.33 -19.33
C LEU A 75 -17.77 -9.16 -20.68
N LYS A 76 -18.70 -10.06 -20.98
CA LYS A 76 -19.50 -10.02 -22.22
C LYS A 76 -20.46 -8.84 -22.24
N GLN A 77 -21.27 -8.67 -21.18
CA GLN A 77 -22.27 -7.61 -21.09
C GLN A 77 -21.65 -6.21 -21.22
N ASN A 78 -20.48 -6.02 -20.62
CA ASN A 78 -19.78 -4.74 -20.63
C ASN A 78 -18.74 -4.62 -21.77
N LYS A 79 -18.65 -5.60 -22.67
CA LYS A 79 -17.70 -5.63 -23.82
C LYS A 79 -16.26 -5.32 -23.37
N ILE A 80 -15.82 -5.96 -22.28
CA ILE A 80 -14.50 -5.72 -21.67
C ILE A 80 -13.39 -6.23 -22.63
N ASN A 81 -12.35 -5.42 -22.80
CA ASN A 81 -11.20 -5.74 -23.66
C ASN A 81 -10.00 -6.25 -22.83
N ILE A 82 -9.83 -5.73 -21.61
CA ILE A 82 -8.71 -6.04 -20.71
C ILE A 82 -9.25 -6.23 -19.30
N ILE A 83 -8.68 -7.18 -18.58
CA ILE A 83 -8.89 -7.37 -17.14
C ILE A 83 -7.61 -6.97 -16.42
N HIS A 84 -7.72 -6.12 -15.41
CA HIS A 84 -6.63 -5.82 -14.48
C HIS A 84 -7.03 -6.35 -13.10
N ALA A 85 -6.25 -7.25 -12.55
CA ALA A 85 -6.57 -7.94 -11.32
C ALA A 85 -5.49 -7.76 -10.26
N HIS A 86 -5.92 -7.44 -9.03
CA HIS A 86 -5.09 -7.21 -7.87
C HIS A 86 -5.36 -8.30 -6.83
N CYS A 87 -4.34 -8.91 -6.26
CA CYS A 87 -4.43 -10.02 -5.30
C CYS A 87 -4.68 -11.40 -5.95
N GLU A 88 -4.21 -12.40 -5.25
CA GLU A 88 -4.05 -13.78 -5.72
C GLU A 88 -5.35 -14.43 -6.24
N PHE A 89 -6.42 -14.38 -5.43
CA PHE A 89 -7.67 -15.00 -5.86
C PHE A 89 -8.39 -14.22 -6.97
N SER A 90 -8.36 -12.87 -6.92
CA SER A 90 -8.90 -12.07 -8.01
C SER A 90 -8.12 -12.29 -9.31
N GLN A 91 -6.78 -12.40 -9.23
CA GLN A 91 -5.94 -12.77 -10.39
C GLN A 91 -6.31 -14.14 -10.94
N LEU A 92 -6.49 -15.16 -10.08
CA LEU A 92 -6.87 -16.51 -10.49
C LEU A 92 -8.20 -16.52 -11.25
N TYR A 93 -9.27 -16.01 -10.64
CA TYR A 93 -10.60 -16.03 -11.25
C TYR A 93 -10.67 -15.17 -12.51
N ALA A 94 -10.03 -13.99 -12.50
CA ALA A 94 -9.92 -13.11 -13.65
C ALA A 94 -9.19 -13.78 -14.83
N SER A 95 -8.06 -14.43 -14.55
CA SER A 95 -7.24 -15.07 -15.59
C SER A 95 -7.98 -16.23 -16.26
N ILE A 96 -8.64 -17.08 -15.48
CA ILE A 96 -9.44 -18.18 -16.02
C ILE A 96 -10.63 -17.64 -16.83
N ALA A 97 -11.37 -16.65 -16.31
CA ALA A 97 -12.51 -16.07 -17.00
C ALA A 97 -12.08 -15.38 -18.32
N GLY A 98 -11.01 -14.58 -18.28
CA GLY A 98 -10.45 -13.89 -19.42
C GLY A 98 -9.93 -14.84 -20.49
N PHE A 99 -9.10 -15.81 -20.11
CA PHE A 99 -8.56 -16.80 -21.02
C PHE A 99 -9.65 -17.54 -21.81
N SER A 100 -10.71 -17.96 -21.12
CA SER A 100 -11.84 -18.66 -21.74
C SER A 100 -12.64 -17.83 -22.75
N LEU A 101 -12.42 -16.51 -22.81
CA LEU A 101 -13.06 -15.58 -23.74
C LEU A 101 -12.07 -14.90 -24.69
N GLY A 102 -10.78 -15.25 -24.64
CA GLY A 102 -9.72 -14.59 -25.38
C GLY A 102 -9.41 -13.15 -24.92
N ILE A 103 -9.85 -12.77 -23.71
CA ILE A 103 -9.61 -11.45 -23.12
C ILE A 103 -8.29 -11.49 -22.34
N LYS A 104 -7.41 -10.51 -22.57
CA LYS A 104 -6.11 -10.43 -21.89
C LYS A 104 -6.27 -10.01 -20.43
N THR A 105 -5.52 -10.66 -19.53
CA THR A 105 -5.50 -10.35 -18.11
C THR A 105 -4.11 -9.87 -17.69
N VAL A 106 -4.07 -8.74 -16.99
CA VAL A 106 -2.91 -8.19 -16.31
C VAL A 106 -3.04 -8.50 -14.83
N ALA A 107 -2.03 -9.14 -14.25
CA ALA A 107 -1.98 -9.51 -12.83
C ALA A 107 -0.95 -8.66 -12.09
N THR A 108 -1.39 -7.78 -11.18
CA THR A 108 -0.48 -6.92 -10.38
C THR A 108 -0.25 -7.49 -8.98
N PHE A 109 1.01 -7.67 -8.64
CA PHE A 109 1.47 -8.22 -7.36
C PHE A 109 1.85 -7.11 -6.38
N HIS A 110 1.01 -6.94 -5.33
CA HIS A 110 1.17 -5.89 -4.30
C HIS A 110 1.74 -6.41 -2.97
N ARG A 111 2.14 -7.67 -2.89
CA ARG A 111 2.43 -8.31 -1.61
C ARG A 111 3.75 -7.84 -1.01
N SER A 112 3.73 -7.50 0.27
CA SER A 112 4.94 -7.34 1.07
C SER A 112 5.46 -8.69 1.55
N ASP A 113 4.59 -9.64 1.93
CA ASP A 113 4.93 -10.95 2.46
C ASP A 113 5.70 -11.81 1.42
N LEU A 114 6.99 -11.97 1.63
CA LEU A 114 7.90 -12.74 0.77
C LEU A 114 7.54 -14.24 0.73
N ALA A 115 6.96 -14.79 1.80
CA ALA A 115 6.56 -16.19 1.85
C ALA A 115 5.50 -16.53 0.79
N LYS A 116 4.75 -15.55 0.31
CA LYS A 116 3.74 -15.71 -0.74
C LYS A 116 4.31 -15.75 -2.15
N TYR A 117 5.58 -15.41 -2.34
CA TYR A 117 6.28 -15.55 -3.63
C TYR A 117 6.89 -16.96 -3.80
N ARG A 118 6.18 -17.97 -3.33
CA ARG A 118 6.56 -19.38 -3.51
C ARG A 118 5.68 -20.05 -4.56
N PRO A 119 6.22 -20.99 -5.36
CA PRO A 119 5.41 -21.79 -6.26
C PRO A 119 4.31 -22.53 -5.50
N ASN A 120 3.08 -22.33 -5.94
CA ASN A 120 1.91 -23.05 -5.45
C ASN A 120 0.90 -23.19 -6.59
N LEU A 121 -0.12 -24.04 -6.41
CA LEU A 121 -1.10 -24.31 -7.45
C LEU A 121 -1.80 -23.04 -7.96
N VAL A 122 -2.13 -22.09 -7.08
CA VAL A 122 -2.80 -20.85 -7.47
C VAL A 122 -1.88 -19.99 -8.33
N ASN A 123 -0.62 -19.80 -7.92
CA ASN A 123 0.36 -19.05 -8.69
C ASN A 123 0.64 -19.72 -10.05
N THR A 124 0.70 -21.05 -10.09
CA THR A 124 0.86 -21.82 -11.36
C THR A 124 -0.34 -21.59 -12.31
N LEU A 125 -1.57 -21.64 -11.80
CA LEU A 125 -2.76 -21.38 -12.62
C LEU A 125 -2.81 -19.92 -13.09
N ILE A 126 -2.46 -18.95 -12.26
CA ILE A 126 -2.33 -17.56 -12.68
C ILE A 126 -1.29 -17.43 -13.79
N GLN A 127 -0.14 -18.08 -13.65
CA GLN A 127 0.92 -18.11 -14.66
C GLN A 127 0.46 -18.66 -16.01
N CYS A 128 -0.35 -19.73 -15.98
CA CYS A 128 -0.87 -20.35 -17.20
C CYS A 128 -1.88 -19.48 -17.95
N PHE A 129 -2.72 -18.73 -17.24
CA PHE A 129 -3.88 -18.06 -17.80
C PHE A 129 -3.75 -16.53 -17.89
N ALA A 130 -2.90 -15.89 -17.08
CA ALA A 130 -2.66 -14.46 -17.20
C ALA A 130 -1.76 -14.12 -18.41
N SER A 131 -2.00 -12.97 -18.99
CA SER A 131 -1.27 -12.51 -20.18
C SER A 131 -0.01 -11.73 -19.85
N GLN A 132 -0.07 -10.89 -18.82
CA GLN A 132 1.02 -10.01 -18.36
C GLN A 132 1.02 -9.94 -16.82
N PHE A 133 2.19 -9.68 -16.26
CA PHE A 133 2.44 -9.58 -14.84
C PHE A 133 3.05 -8.23 -14.50
N VAL A 134 2.57 -7.60 -13.46
CA VAL A 134 3.08 -6.31 -12.98
C VAL A 134 3.60 -6.46 -11.56
N ALA A 135 4.86 -6.11 -11.37
CA ALA A 135 5.48 -5.88 -10.08
C ALA A 135 5.39 -4.41 -9.70
N VAL A 136 5.28 -4.12 -8.41
CA VAL A 136 5.20 -2.74 -7.91
C VAL A 136 6.57 -2.09 -7.66
N SER A 137 7.64 -2.86 -7.80
CA SER A 137 9.04 -2.44 -7.67
C SER A 137 9.97 -3.40 -8.42
N HIS A 138 11.20 -3.00 -8.70
CA HIS A 138 12.23 -3.89 -9.25
C HIS A 138 12.56 -5.04 -8.30
N ASP A 139 12.57 -4.77 -6.99
CA ASP A 139 12.72 -5.82 -5.98
C ASP A 139 11.63 -6.89 -6.12
N ARG A 140 10.36 -6.50 -6.31
CA ARG A 140 9.27 -7.46 -6.53
C ARG A 140 9.32 -8.11 -7.92
N LEU A 141 9.87 -7.44 -8.93
CA LEU A 141 10.12 -8.04 -10.25
C LEU A 141 11.07 -9.23 -10.15
N SER A 142 12.16 -9.10 -9.40
CA SER A 142 13.11 -10.19 -9.16
C SER A 142 12.40 -11.42 -8.56
N LEU A 143 11.50 -11.22 -7.60
CA LEU A 143 10.71 -12.31 -7.02
C LEU A 143 9.76 -12.98 -8.03
N LEU A 144 9.17 -12.21 -8.94
CA LEU A 144 8.32 -12.77 -10.00
C LEU A 144 9.14 -13.66 -10.94
N THR A 145 10.31 -13.22 -11.35
CA THR A 145 11.15 -13.93 -12.33
C THR A 145 11.97 -15.05 -11.70
N GLU A 146 12.53 -14.84 -10.52
CA GLU A 146 13.46 -15.77 -9.88
C GLU A 146 12.75 -16.79 -8.97
N SER A 147 11.76 -16.35 -8.18
CA SER A 147 11.06 -17.23 -7.23
C SER A 147 9.85 -17.91 -7.86
N LEU A 148 8.99 -17.14 -8.56
CA LEU A 148 7.80 -17.69 -9.24
C LEU A 148 8.11 -18.22 -10.65
N LYS A 149 9.32 -17.99 -11.18
CA LYS A 149 9.75 -18.42 -12.52
C LYS A 149 8.83 -17.91 -13.64
N LEU A 150 8.25 -16.72 -13.47
CA LEU A 150 7.45 -16.09 -14.52
C LEU A 150 8.32 -15.67 -15.71
N PRO A 151 7.83 -15.77 -16.96
CA PRO A 151 8.58 -15.36 -18.15
C PRO A 151 8.92 -13.86 -18.08
N ALA A 152 10.19 -13.51 -18.13
CA ALA A 152 10.66 -12.13 -18.01
C ALA A 152 10.03 -11.18 -19.04
N ASN A 153 9.79 -11.65 -20.26
CA ASN A 153 9.15 -10.89 -21.34
C ASN A 153 7.66 -10.59 -21.09
N LYS A 154 7.05 -11.17 -20.06
CA LYS A 154 5.68 -10.89 -19.62
C LYS A 154 5.62 -10.12 -18.31
N CYS A 155 6.77 -9.82 -17.70
CA CYS A 155 6.85 -9.15 -16.40
C CYS A 155 7.30 -7.70 -16.57
N HIS A 156 6.59 -6.78 -15.92
CA HIS A 156 6.83 -5.34 -16.00
C HIS A 156 6.83 -4.72 -14.61
N VAL A 157 7.58 -3.64 -14.44
CA VAL A 157 7.49 -2.80 -13.25
C VAL A 157 6.58 -1.63 -13.53
N VAL A 158 5.60 -1.43 -12.65
CA VAL A 158 4.78 -0.21 -12.61
C VAL A 158 4.72 0.25 -11.17
N HIS A 159 5.49 1.27 -10.87
CA HIS A 159 5.53 1.86 -9.53
C HIS A 159 4.16 2.42 -9.12
N GLY A 160 3.93 2.47 -7.82
CA GLY A 160 2.84 3.25 -7.26
C GLY A 160 3.14 4.74 -7.36
N GLY A 161 2.10 5.55 -7.29
CA GLY A 161 2.21 7.01 -7.28
C GLY A 161 1.18 7.61 -6.37
N THR A 162 1.27 8.92 -6.19
CA THR A 162 0.28 9.71 -5.49
C THR A 162 0.07 11.03 -6.23
N ILE A 163 -1.05 11.68 -5.99
CA ILE A 163 -1.32 13.00 -6.55
C ILE A 163 -0.49 14.02 -5.77
N ILE A 164 0.35 14.77 -6.48
CA ILE A 164 1.09 15.88 -5.89
C ILE A 164 0.19 17.11 -5.87
N GLU A 165 -0.27 17.46 -4.68
CA GLU A 165 -0.90 18.75 -4.41
C GLU A 165 0.18 19.84 -4.26
N LYS A 166 -0.20 21.00 -3.74
CA LYS A 166 0.77 22.05 -3.44
C LYS A 166 1.75 21.60 -2.36
N VAL A 167 3.03 21.93 -2.54
CA VAL A 167 4.04 21.79 -1.49
C VAL A 167 3.61 22.64 -0.29
N PRO A 168 3.65 22.09 0.94
CA PRO A 168 3.25 22.83 2.13
C PRO A 168 4.10 24.08 2.36
N THR A 169 3.44 25.19 2.72
CA THR A 169 4.09 26.39 3.20
C THR A 169 4.18 26.36 4.72
N VAL A 170 5.07 27.17 5.31
CA VAL A 170 5.16 27.31 6.78
C VAL A 170 3.81 27.69 7.38
N GLU A 171 3.08 28.59 6.73
CA GLU A 171 1.75 29.01 7.16
C GLU A 171 0.74 27.86 7.15
N SER A 172 0.72 27.05 6.07
CA SER A 172 -0.19 25.89 5.98
C SER A 172 0.16 24.82 7.02
N ILE A 173 1.44 24.57 7.27
CA ILE A 173 1.91 23.63 8.30
C ILE A 173 1.45 24.10 9.70
N ASN A 174 1.66 25.38 10.03
CA ASN A 174 1.27 25.94 11.32
C ASN A 174 -0.25 25.84 11.55
N LYS A 175 -1.04 26.15 10.51
CA LYS A 175 -2.51 25.99 10.55
C LYS A 175 -2.93 24.55 10.78
N VAL A 176 -2.32 23.62 10.06
CA VAL A 176 -2.64 22.17 10.21
C VAL A 176 -2.24 21.66 11.59
N ARG A 177 -1.11 22.11 12.15
CA ARG A 177 -0.70 21.78 13.52
C ARG A 177 -1.68 22.32 14.56
N GLU A 178 -2.16 23.56 14.39
CA GLU A 178 -3.20 24.14 15.25
C GLU A 178 -4.49 23.32 15.21
N GLU A 179 -4.96 22.95 14.02
CA GLU A 179 -6.15 22.10 13.82
C GLU A 179 -6.00 20.68 14.40
N LEU A 180 -4.79 20.15 14.50
CA LEU A 180 -4.47 18.85 15.08
C LEU A 180 -4.04 18.93 16.55
N GLU A 181 -4.06 20.14 17.15
CA GLU A 181 -3.62 20.41 18.52
C GLU A 181 -2.17 20.00 18.80
N ILE A 182 -1.29 20.16 17.78
CA ILE A 182 0.14 19.83 17.88
C ILE A 182 0.91 21.10 18.26
N PRO A 183 1.72 21.10 19.34
CA PRO A 183 2.53 22.26 19.74
C PRO A 183 3.50 22.68 18.62
N GLN A 184 3.56 23.99 18.34
CA GLN A 184 4.40 24.54 17.26
C GLN A 184 5.90 24.31 17.46
N ASN A 185 6.35 24.27 18.70
CA ASN A 185 7.76 24.05 19.04
C ASN A 185 8.15 22.59 19.23
N GLN A 186 7.22 21.64 19.10
CA GLN A 186 7.47 20.21 19.25
C GLN A 186 8.02 19.61 17.96
N VAL A 187 9.08 18.82 18.04
CA VAL A 187 9.56 18.01 16.91
C VAL A 187 8.63 16.81 16.75
N MET A 188 7.86 16.83 15.67
CA MET A 188 6.86 15.81 15.38
C MET A 188 7.43 14.71 14.48
N LEU A 189 7.63 13.53 15.03
CA LEU A 189 7.86 12.31 14.27
C LEU A 189 6.52 11.65 13.91
N LEU A 190 6.39 11.17 12.69
CA LEU A 190 5.18 10.48 12.23
C LEU A 190 5.50 9.14 11.61
N SER A 191 4.77 8.11 12.01
CA SER A 191 4.79 6.78 11.39
C SER A 191 3.38 6.40 10.96
N ILE A 192 3.20 5.88 9.74
CA ILE A 192 1.88 5.51 9.20
C ILE A 192 1.92 4.09 8.66
N GLY A 193 1.17 3.18 9.26
CA GLY A 193 1.11 1.80 8.79
C GLY A 193 0.33 0.87 9.70
N HIS A 194 0.17 -0.37 9.24
CA HIS A 194 -0.38 -1.43 10.07
C HIS A 194 0.52 -1.66 11.29
N LEU A 195 -0.06 -1.89 12.47
CA LEU A 195 0.68 -2.03 13.72
C LEU A 195 1.42 -3.37 13.89
N GLY A 196 1.40 -4.21 12.84
CA GLY A 196 2.12 -5.48 12.81
C GLY A 196 3.64 -5.31 12.73
N VAL A 197 4.34 -6.36 13.08
CA VAL A 197 5.81 -6.41 13.20
C VAL A 197 6.54 -5.90 11.96
N ILE A 198 6.00 -6.19 10.76
CA ILE A 198 6.66 -5.84 9.47
C ILE A 198 6.87 -4.34 9.26
N LYS A 199 6.19 -3.47 10.01
CA LYS A 199 6.31 -2.01 9.90
C LYS A 199 7.39 -1.40 10.80
N GLY A 200 8.01 -2.20 11.68
CA GLY A 200 9.15 -1.76 12.49
C GLY A 200 8.81 -0.75 13.60
N HIS A 201 7.54 -0.64 14.01
CA HIS A 201 7.15 0.30 15.07
C HIS A 201 7.90 0.03 16.39
N GLN A 202 8.28 -1.22 16.68
CA GLN A 202 9.07 -1.57 17.86
C GLN A 202 10.47 -0.96 17.81
N ASP A 203 11.11 -0.95 16.63
CA ASP A 203 12.43 -0.36 16.43
C ASP A 203 12.35 1.16 16.57
N THR A 204 11.29 1.79 16.02
CA THR A 204 11.02 3.23 16.22
C THR A 204 10.88 3.59 17.69
N LEU A 205 10.13 2.79 18.48
CA LEU A 205 9.96 3.02 19.93
C LEU A 205 11.29 2.85 20.68
N THR A 206 12.08 1.85 20.30
CA THR A 206 13.40 1.61 20.91
C THR A 206 14.36 2.76 20.62
N ALA A 207 14.43 3.22 19.36
CA ALA A 207 15.23 4.38 18.96
C ALA A 207 14.78 5.65 19.71
N LEU A 208 13.47 5.90 19.80
CA LEU A 208 12.93 7.04 20.52
C LEU A 208 13.35 7.05 21.99
N SER A 209 13.34 5.88 22.66
CA SER A 209 13.75 5.78 24.08
C SER A 209 15.18 6.22 24.34
N GLN A 210 16.06 6.08 23.34
CA GLN A 210 17.45 6.54 23.42
C GLN A 210 17.55 8.06 23.18
N LEU A 211 16.68 8.62 22.32
CA LEU A 211 16.69 10.03 21.95
C LEU A 211 16.11 10.95 23.03
N ILE A 212 15.05 10.54 23.74
CA ILE A 212 14.38 11.38 24.75
C ILE A 212 15.28 11.75 25.92
N SER A 213 16.31 10.95 26.22
CA SER A 213 17.32 11.29 27.22
C SER A 213 18.14 12.52 26.84
N LYS A 214 18.26 12.83 25.55
CA LYS A 214 19.03 13.94 24.98
C LYS A 214 18.14 15.12 24.56
N ASN A 215 16.90 14.86 24.14
CA ASN A 215 15.97 15.88 23.69
C ASN A 215 14.52 15.51 24.07
N GLN A 216 13.95 16.21 25.04
CA GLN A 216 12.59 15.95 25.54
C GLN A 216 11.48 16.61 24.70
N ASN A 217 11.83 17.37 23.68
CA ASN A 217 10.84 18.08 22.83
C ASN A 217 10.45 17.28 21.56
N ILE A 218 10.69 15.99 21.56
CA ILE A 218 10.33 15.07 20.46
C ILE A 218 9.07 14.32 20.84
N HIS A 219 8.13 14.18 19.89
CA HIS A 219 6.93 13.36 20.07
C HIS A 219 6.65 12.51 18.82
N LEU A 220 6.38 11.24 19.03
CA LEU A 220 6.05 10.28 17.98
C LEU A 220 4.54 10.05 17.90
N TYR A 221 4.00 10.30 16.73
CA TYR A 221 2.61 9.97 16.39
C TYR A 221 2.59 8.73 15.49
N ILE A 222 1.83 7.71 15.87
CA ILE A 222 1.69 6.46 15.14
C ILE A 222 0.25 6.35 14.64
N ALA A 223 0.08 6.47 13.32
CA ALA A 223 -1.21 6.33 12.64
C ALA A 223 -1.34 4.94 12.02
N GLY A 224 -2.44 4.26 12.29
CA GLY A 224 -2.70 2.93 11.77
C GLY A 224 -3.54 2.08 12.72
N ASP A 225 -3.81 0.87 12.30
CA ASP A 225 -4.57 -0.08 13.10
C ASP A 225 -3.93 -1.46 13.05
N GLY A 226 -4.29 -2.31 13.97
CA GLY A 226 -3.81 -3.68 14.08
C GLY A 226 -4.77 -4.54 14.87
N SER A 227 -4.47 -5.82 14.98
CA SER A 227 -5.18 -6.74 15.85
C SER A 227 -5.01 -6.35 17.34
N ALA A 228 -5.90 -6.82 18.19
CA ALA A 228 -5.81 -6.55 19.63
C ALA A 228 -4.45 -6.99 20.24
N PRO A 229 -3.87 -8.15 19.89
CA PRO A 229 -2.54 -8.52 20.36
C PRO A 229 -1.43 -7.57 19.90
N GLU A 230 -1.45 -7.10 18.63
CA GLU A 230 -0.45 -6.18 18.11
C GLU A 230 -0.50 -4.83 18.84
N LYS A 231 -1.71 -4.29 19.07
CA LYS A 231 -1.90 -3.08 19.87
C LYS A 231 -1.38 -3.23 21.28
N GLN A 232 -1.74 -4.33 21.94
CA GLN A 232 -1.31 -4.62 23.31
C GLN A 232 0.20 -4.73 23.42
N GLN A 233 0.85 -5.38 22.44
CA GLN A 233 2.31 -5.51 22.41
C GLN A 233 3.01 -4.15 22.32
N LEU A 234 2.55 -3.26 21.44
CA LEU A 234 3.13 -1.93 21.30
C LEU A 234 2.87 -1.06 22.53
N SER A 235 1.65 -1.12 23.11
CA SER A 235 1.35 -0.40 24.34
C SER A 235 2.21 -0.85 25.52
N ALA A 236 2.38 -2.17 25.69
CA ALA A 236 3.27 -2.71 26.71
C ALA A 236 4.74 -2.30 26.51
N LEU A 237 5.19 -2.18 25.26
CA LEU A 237 6.54 -1.68 24.95
C LEU A 237 6.68 -0.20 25.29
N VAL A 238 5.68 0.64 25.00
CA VAL A 238 5.65 2.06 25.42
C VAL A 238 5.74 2.20 26.94
N GLU A 239 5.01 1.38 27.69
CA GLU A 239 5.09 1.35 29.16
C GLU A 239 6.47 0.91 29.64
N LYS A 240 6.99 -0.19 29.11
CA LYS A 240 8.32 -0.74 29.47
C LYS A 240 9.45 0.28 29.23
N LEU A 241 9.35 1.06 28.14
CA LEU A 241 10.34 2.07 27.76
C LEU A 241 10.07 3.45 28.39
N GLN A 242 9.01 3.60 29.20
CA GLN A 242 8.59 4.85 29.84
C GLN A 242 8.31 6.00 28.86
N LEU A 243 7.71 5.65 27.70
CA LEU A 243 7.45 6.57 26.58
C LEU A 243 6.04 7.18 26.56
N GLN A 244 5.20 6.98 27.59
CA GLN A 244 3.77 7.37 27.60
C GLN A 244 3.56 8.86 27.30
N LYS A 245 4.51 9.72 27.66
CA LYS A 245 4.45 11.18 27.42
C LYS A 245 4.97 11.59 26.03
N TYR A 246 5.56 10.67 25.28
CA TYR A 246 6.27 10.93 24.03
C TYR A 246 5.68 10.20 22.83
N VAL A 247 4.63 9.40 23.04
CA VAL A 247 4.00 8.58 21.99
C VAL A 247 2.49 8.73 22.02
N THR A 248 1.91 9.00 20.87
CA THR A 248 0.46 9.02 20.67
C THR A 248 0.08 8.04 19.56
N PHE A 249 -0.76 7.06 19.91
CA PHE A 249 -1.41 6.20 18.93
C PHE A 249 -2.68 6.86 18.40
N LEU A 250 -2.67 7.25 17.13
CA LEU A 250 -3.79 7.97 16.48
C LEU A 250 -4.92 7.05 16.04
N GLY A 251 -4.68 5.73 16.04
CA GLY A 251 -5.58 4.81 15.37
C GLY A 251 -5.63 5.04 13.86
N GLN A 252 -6.70 4.62 13.22
CA GLN A 252 -6.89 4.87 11.79
C GLN A 252 -7.27 6.33 11.52
N VAL A 253 -6.40 7.04 10.81
CA VAL A 253 -6.66 8.41 10.36
C VAL A 253 -7.41 8.42 9.01
N ASN A 254 -8.28 9.40 8.81
CA ASN A 254 -9.04 9.53 7.56
C ASN A 254 -8.26 10.26 6.46
N ASN A 255 -7.32 11.13 6.84
CA ASN A 255 -6.50 11.91 5.92
C ASN A 255 -5.04 11.85 6.36
N SER A 256 -4.28 10.90 5.79
CA SER A 256 -2.84 10.75 6.04
C SER A 256 -2.04 11.97 5.60
N PHE A 257 -2.46 12.63 4.51
CA PHE A 257 -1.78 13.81 3.98
C PHE A 257 -1.79 15.00 4.95
N LYS A 258 -2.86 15.15 5.75
CA LYS A 258 -2.92 16.20 6.79
C LYS A 258 -1.87 15.96 7.88
N TRP A 259 -1.69 14.72 8.31
CA TRP A 259 -0.69 14.34 9.30
C TRP A 259 0.74 14.45 8.73
N LEU A 260 0.93 14.01 7.48
CA LEU A 260 2.19 14.20 6.76
C LEU A 260 2.54 15.69 6.59
N GLU A 261 1.57 16.56 6.35
CA GLU A 261 1.80 18.00 6.27
C GLU A 261 2.26 18.59 7.61
N ALA A 262 1.73 18.10 8.73
CA ALA A 262 2.05 18.56 10.07
C ALA A 262 3.41 18.08 10.58
N CYS A 263 3.90 16.90 10.15
CA CYS A 263 5.11 16.31 10.71
C CYS A 263 6.39 17.04 10.27
N ASP A 264 7.43 16.90 11.07
CA ASP A 264 8.78 17.36 10.72
C ASP A 264 9.55 16.26 10.02
N ILE A 265 9.42 15.01 10.48
CA ILE A 265 10.11 13.84 9.94
C ILE A 265 9.12 12.69 9.85
N PHE A 266 9.08 12.03 8.68
CA PHE A 266 8.40 10.76 8.52
C PHE A 266 9.36 9.61 8.81
N ILE A 267 9.02 8.73 9.76
CA ILE A 267 9.86 7.59 10.16
C ILE A 267 9.11 6.27 10.04
N GLN A 268 9.64 5.34 9.26
CA GLN A 268 9.03 4.02 9.07
C GLN A 268 10.11 2.97 8.77
N PRO A 269 10.72 2.34 9.79
CA PRO A 269 11.76 1.33 9.60
C PRO A 269 11.14 -0.04 9.31
N SER A 270 10.46 -0.18 8.19
CA SER A 270 9.81 -1.42 7.78
C SER A 270 10.83 -2.56 7.66
N ILE A 271 10.49 -3.74 8.18
CA ILE A 271 11.30 -4.96 8.01
C ILE A 271 11.09 -5.51 6.59
N GLU A 272 9.92 -5.29 6.03
CA GLU A 272 9.54 -5.74 4.70
C GLU A 272 8.58 -4.75 4.05
N GLU A 273 8.83 -4.38 2.78
CA GLU A 273 7.97 -3.47 2.03
C GLU A 273 7.96 -3.83 0.53
N ALA A 274 6.78 -3.91 -0.07
CA ALA A 274 6.69 -4.19 -1.50
C ALA A 274 7.08 -2.98 -2.36
N PHE A 275 6.57 -1.80 -2.00
CA PHE A 275 6.89 -0.53 -2.63
C PHE A 275 6.98 0.58 -1.58
N GLY A 276 5.87 0.85 -0.86
CA GLY A 276 5.83 1.87 0.18
C GLY A 276 5.23 3.19 -0.28
N LEU A 277 3.95 3.19 -0.66
CA LEU A 277 3.24 4.41 -1.09
C LEU A 277 3.36 5.55 -0.07
N VAL A 278 3.37 5.24 1.21
CA VAL A 278 3.47 6.26 2.28
C VAL A 278 4.76 7.08 2.19
N PHE A 279 5.86 6.50 1.69
CA PHE A 279 7.10 7.24 1.45
C PHE A 279 6.97 8.21 0.27
N VAL A 280 6.23 7.81 -0.77
CA VAL A 280 5.89 8.70 -1.89
C VAL A 280 4.98 9.83 -1.42
N GLU A 281 4.00 9.52 -0.56
CA GLU A 281 3.12 10.52 0.07
C GLU A 281 3.90 11.51 0.95
N ALA A 282 4.87 11.02 1.73
CA ALA A 282 5.77 11.88 2.53
C ALA A 282 6.61 12.80 1.64
N GLY A 283 7.17 12.26 0.54
CA GLY A 283 7.90 13.04 -0.47
C GLY A 283 7.02 14.09 -1.14
N ALA A 284 5.75 13.78 -1.46
CA ALA A 284 4.77 14.72 -2.01
C ALA A 284 4.47 15.90 -1.07
N LYS A 285 4.67 15.71 0.24
CA LYS A 285 4.58 16.77 1.26
C LYS A 285 5.96 17.36 1.65
N ALA A 286 7.00 17.07 0.86
CA ALA A 286 8.38 17.52 1.07
C ALA A 286 8.92 17.21 2.48
N LYS A 287 8.57 16.02 3.01
CA LYS A 287 9.05 15.61 4.35
C LYS A 287 10.30 14.74 4.24
N PRO A 288 11.34 15.03 5.04
CA PRO A 288 12.48 14.14 5.18
C PRO A 288 12.02 12.80 5.75
N VAL A 289 12.63 11.72 5.25
CA VAL A 289 12.24 10.35 5.58
C VAL A 289 13.38 9.63 6.28
N ILE A 290 13.08 8.87 7.34
CA ILE A 290 13.96 7.84 7.90
C ILE A 290 13.29 6.49 7.63
N ALA A 291 13.98 5.62 6.88
CA ALA A 291 13.44 4.33 6.48
C ALA A 291 14.52 3.27 6.42
N THR A 292 14.13 2.02 6.30
CA THR A 292 15.05 0.90 6.10
C THR A 292 15.32 0.63 4.61
N ALA A 293 16.52 0.14 4.32
CA ALA A 293 16.95 -0.20 2.95
C ALA A 293 16.36 -1.55 2.47
N VAL A 294 15.02 -1.74 2.55
CA VAL A 294 14.34 -2.98 2.18
C VAL A 294 13.37 -2.79 1.01
N GLY A 295 13.19 -3.83 0.21
CA GLY A 295 12.20 -3.88 -0.86
C GLY A 295 12.23 -2.68 -1.78
N GLY A 296 11.06 -2.18 -2.13
CA GLY A 296 10.89 -1.01 -3.01
C GLY A 296 11.24 0.34 -2.37
N ILE A 297 11.52 0.42 -1.07
CA ILE A 297 11.90 1.68 -0.41
C ILE A 297 13.17 2.27 -1.06
N LYS A 298 14.13 1.43 -1.42
CA LYS A 298 15.38 1.81 -2.10
C LYS A 298 15.17 2.47 -3.48
N GLU A 299 13.98 2.31 -4.05
CA GLU A 299 13.60 2.89 -5.35
C GLU A 299 12.91 4.26 -5.19
N ILE A 300 12.53 4.63 -3.95
CA ILE A 300 11.80 5.85 -3.61
C ILE A 300 12.74 6.86 -2.93
N ILE A 301 13.51 6.39 -1.93
CA ILE A 301 14.35 7.26 -1.11
C ILE A 301 15.75 7.35 -1.73
N LEU A 302 16.17 8.57 -2.03
CA LEU A 302 17.54 8.90 -2.43
C LEU A 302 18.32 9.22 -1.15
N PRO A 303 19.28 8.36 -0.73
CA PRO A 303 20.04 8.56 0.50
C PRO A 303 20.71 9.94 0.52
N GLU A 304 20.72 10.59 1.69
CA GLU A 304 21.29 11.92 1.95
C GLU A 304 20.62 13.09 1.17
N GLN A 305 19.64 12.80 0.29
CA GLN A 305 18.95 13.82 -0.50
C GLN A 305 17.48 13.95 -0.09
N THR A 306 16.73 12.84 -0.07
CA THR A 306 15.31 12.84 0.30
C THR A 306 15.04 12.17 1.63
N GLY A 307 16.04 11.51 2.22
CA GLY A 307 15.96 10.84 3.50
C GLY A 307 17.19 10.02 3.83
N LEU A 308 17.10 9.30 4.93
CA LEU A 308 18.12 8.38 5.40
C LEU A 308 17.63 6.94 5.27
N LEU A 309 18.51 6.06 4.81
CA LEU A 309 18.27 4.61 4.77
C LEU A 309 19.18 3.92 5.78
N VAL A 310 18.56 3.21 6.73
CA VAL A 310 19.23 2.45 7.76
C VAL A 310 19.01 0.94 7.56
N PRO A 311 19.84 0.06 8.14
CA PRO A 311 19.57 -1.37 8.16
C PRO A 311 18.24 -1.68 8.90
N PRO A 312 17.51 -2.75 8.55
CA PRO A 312 16.37 -3.20 9.33
C PRO A 312 16.82 -3.74 10.70
N ALA A 313 15.96 -3.59 11.71
CA ALA A 313 16.22 -4.01 13.10
C ALA A 313 17.51 -3.40 13.71
N ALA A 314 17.83 -2.17 13.38
CA ALA A 314 18.97 -1.40 13.89
C ALA A 314 18.50 -0.08 14.53
N PRO A 315 17.82 -0.12 15.69
CA PRO A 315 17.28 1.07 16.35
C PRO A 315 18.34 2.02 16.89
N GLU A 316 19.60 1.62 16.93
CA GLU A 316 20.76 2.44 17.31
C GLU A 316 21.24 3.38 16.20
N GLU A 317 20.95 3.09 14.95
CA GLU A 317 21.27 3.90 13.77
C GLU A 317 20.26 5.03 13.55
#